data_adea4cce80fdfddd4b269d17fe789208
#
_entry.id   adea4cce80fdfddd4b269d17fe789208
#
_cell.length_a   1.000
_cell.length_b   1.000
_cell.length_c   1.000
_cell.angle_alpha   90.00
_cell.angle_beta   90.00
_cell.angle_gamma   90.00
#
_symmetry.space_group_name_H-M   'P 1'
#
loop_
_entity.id
_entity.type
_entity.pdbx_description
1 polymer ?
#
loop_
_entity_poly.entity_id
_entity_poly.type
_entity_poly.pdbx_seq_one_letter_code
_entity_poly.pdbx_strand_id
1 'polypeptide(L)'
;MSVEENVELMRRWFKEVWNEGKTETIYELLSADAIGIGQLEDGSPLRGPSEFLPLVERLRGAFPDINIAVEDAFGAEDKVVLRWSATMTHRGDHLGMPASGKRVRISGMTIARIRDQQIIEGWDNWDQLGMLKQIGAYESSQTTLRKSA
;
A
#
# COMPACT_ATOMS: atom_id res chain seq x y z
N MET A 1 18.36 -7.27 -15.29
CA MET A 1 17.11 -8.07 -15.19
C MET A 1 16.21 -7.75 -16.36
N SER A 2 15.42 -8.71 -16.78
CA SER A 2 14.43 -8.50 -17.82
C SER A 2 13.21 -7.76 -17.25
N VAL A 3 12.39 -7.21 -18.14
CA VAL A 3 11.12 -6.60 -17.75
C VAL A 3 10.23 -7.61 -17.03
N GLU A 4 10.18 -8.84 -17.53
CA GLU A 4 9.39 -9.92 -16.92
C GLU A 4 9.86 -10.26 -15.51
N GLU A 5 11.16 -10.28 -15.29
CA GLU A 5 11.72 -10.52 -13.95
C GLU A 5 11.37 -9.37 -12.99
N ASN A 6 11.41 -8.13 -13.48
CA ASN A 6 11.00 -6.97 -12.67
C ASN A 6 9.51 -7.04 -12.30
N VAL A 7 8.66 -7.46 -13.24
CA VAL A 7 7.23 -7.64 -12.96
C VAL A 7 7.03 -8.72 -11.89
N GLU A 8 7.74 -9.84 -12.01
CA GLU A 8 7.64 -10.92 -11.01
C GLU A 8 8.14 -10.49 -9.64
N LEU A 9 9.19 -9.66 -9.59
CA LEU A 9 9.67 -9.10 -8.33
C LEU A 9 8.56 -8.30 -7.64
N MET A 10 7.84 -7.47 -8.40
CA MET A 10 6.76 -6.67 -7.84
C MET A 10 5.53 -7.50 -7.45
N ARG A 11 5.22 -8.57 -8.19
CA ARG A 11 4.16 -9.51 -7.78
C ARG A 11 4.53 -10.18 -6.47
N ARG A 12 5.79 -10.59 -6.31
CA ARG A 12 6.30 -11.17 -5.08
C ARG A 12 6.20 -10.18 -3.92
N TRP A 13 6.52 -8.89 -4.17
CA TRP A 13 6.39 -7.82 -3.18
C TRP A 13 4.97 -7.76 -2.60
N PHE A 14 3.96 -7.66 -3.46
CA PHE A 14 2.57 -7.57 -3.00
C PHE A 14 2.13 -8.82 -2.26
N LYS A 15 2.50 -10.00 -2.75
CA LYS A 15 2.14 -11.26 -2.12
C LYS A 15 2.79 -11.42 -0.75
N GLU A 16 4.09 -11.27 -0.68
CA GLU A 16 4.85 -11.60 0.54
C GLU A 16 4.78 -10.50 1.58
N VAL A 17 4.92 -9.24 1.18
CA VAL A 17 4.92 -8.12 2.13
C VAL A 17 3.51 -7.83 2.62
N TRP A 18 2.59 -7.58 1.70
CA TRP A 18 1.25 -7.15 2.07
C TRP A 18 0.32 -8.29 2.46
N ASN A 19 0.28 -9.36 1.69
CA ASN A 19 -0.66 -10.46 1.95
C ASN A 19 -0.17 -11.42 3.03
N GLU A 20 1.13 -11.71 3.06
CA GLU A 20 1.70 -12.69 3.99
C GLU A 20 2.40 -12.06 5.19
N GLY A 21 2.73 -10.77 5.14
CA GLY A 21 3.38 -10.08 6.24
C GLY A 21 4.82 -10.51 6.49
N LYS A 22 5.52 -10.92 5.43
CA LYS A 22 6.93 -11.35 5.53
C LYS A 22 7.84 -10.13 5.57
N THR A 23 8.25 -9.73 6.76
CA THR A 23 9.09 -8.55 6.94
C THR A 23 10.48 -8.71 6.32
N GLU A 24 11.02 -9.94 6.28
CA GLU A 24 12.30 -10.21 5.63
C GLU A 24 12.31 -9.85 4.14
N THR A 25 11.17 -9.98 3.46
CA THR A 25 11.06 -9.62 2.04
C THR A 25 11.22 -8.11 1.84
N ILE A 26 10.80 -7.30 2.81
CA ILE A 26 11.00 -5.84 2.74
C ILE A 26 12.49 -5.53 2.66
N TYR A 27 13.29 -6.17 3.51
CA TYR A 27 14.74 -5.94 3.53
C TYR A 27 15.45 -6.55 2.33
N GLU A 28 14.90 -7.60 1.75
CA GLU A 28 15.46 -8.21 0.55
C GLU A 28 15.19 -7.39 -0.70
N LEU A 29 13.94 -6.96 -0.91
CA LEU A 29 13.49 -6.36 -2.16
C LEU A 29 13.49 -4.83 -2.19
N LEU A 30 13.52 -4.17 -1.03
CA LEU A 30 13.55 -2.72 -0.98
C LEU A 30 14.96 -2.25 -0.68
N SER A 31 15.51 -1.40 -1.55
CA SER A 31 16.84 -0.83 -1.36
C SER A 31 16.90 0.00 -0.08
N ALA A 32 18.05 -0.03 0.60
CA ALA A 32 18.27 0.80 1.80
C ALA A 32 18.07 2.29 1.52
N ASP A 33 18.31 2.73 0.28
CA ASP A 33 18.18 4.12 -0.13
C ASP A 33 16.89 4.39 -0.92
N ALA A 34 15.97 3.44 -0.95
CA ALA A 34 14.73 3.57 -1.71
C ALA A 34 13.88 4.73 -1.21
N ILE A 35 13.18 5.39 -2.13
CA ILE A 35 12.25 6.46 -1.81
C ILE A 35 10.86 6.08 -2.32
N GLY A 36 9.88 6.12 -1.42
CA GLY A 36 8.48 5.90 -1.74
C GLY A 36 7.66 7.17 -1.58
N ILE A 37 6.79 7.45 -2.54
CA ILE A 37 5.91 8.61 -2.56
C ILE A 37 4.46 8.14 -2.67
N GLY A 38 3.56 8.74 -1.89
CA GLY A 38 2.13 8.46 -1.96
C GLY A 38 1.63 7.41 -0.99
N GLN A 39 2.51 6.81 -0.19
CA GLN A 39 2.11 5.82 0.79
C GLN A 39 1.49 6.45 2.04
N LEU A 40 2.00 7.61 2.45
CA LEU A 40 1.52 8.30 3.65
C LEU A 40 0.51 9.38 3.33
N GLU A 41 -0.45 9.57 4.23
CA GLU A 41 -1.55 10.50 4.05
C GLU A 41 -1.12 11.96 4.00
N ASP A 42 0.01 12.31 4.61
CA ASP A 42 0.52 13.68 4.60
C ASP A 42 1.42 14.00 3.40
N GLY A 43 1.65 13.01 2.51
CA GLY A 43 2.47 13.17 1.33
C GLY A 43 3.97 13.12 1.58
N SER A 44 4.41 12.90 2.82
CA SER A 44 5.84 12.80 3.11
C SER A 44 6.42 11.51 2.51
N PRO A 45 7.71 11.54 2.07
CA PRO A 45 8.34 10.34 1.52
C PRO A 45 8.68 9.32 2.59
N LEU A 46 8.69 8.05 2.18
CA LEU A 46 9.25 6.95 2.99
C LEU A 46 10.63 6.61 2.44
N ARG A 47 11.58 6.41 3.34
CA ARG A 47 12.97 6.13 2.98
C ARG A 47 13.40 4.77 3.52
N GLY A 48 13.61 3.83 2.62
CA GLY A 48 14.18 2.52 2.93
C GLY A 48 13.28 1.63 3.76
N PRO A 49 13.78 0.41 4.04
CA PRO A 49 13.00 -0.58 4.80
C PRO A 49 12.61 -0.14 6.21
N SER A 50 13.49 0.60 6.90
CA SER A 50 13.23 0.99 8.29
C SER A 50 12.03 1.94 8.43
N GLU A 51 11.75 2.76 7.41
CA GLU A 51 10.57 3.63 7.42
C GLU A 51 9.34 2.96 6.81
N PHE A 52 9.55 1.99 5.92
CA PHE A 52 8.45 1.27 5.29
C PHE A 52 7.82 0.23 6.23
N LEU A 53 8.62 -0.45 7.03
CA LEU A 53 8.15 -1.49 7.93
C LEU A 53 7.04 -1.01 8.88
N PRO A 54 7.15 0.16 9.55
CA PRO A 54 6.07 0.65 10.42
C PRO A 54 4.75 0.86 9.68
N LEU A 55 4.77 1.27 8.41
CA LEU A 55 3.56 1.42 7.61
C LEU A 55 2.88 0.05 7.41
N VAL A 56 3.66 -0.96 7.04
CA VAL A 56 3.14 -2.33 6.84
C VAL A 56 2.56 -2.86 8.14
N GLU A 57 3.27 -2.69 9.25
CA GLU A 57 2.81 -3.15 10.55
C GLU A 57 1.50 -2.48 10.97
N ARG A 58 1.39 -1.17 10.73
CA ARG A 58 0.20 -0.40 11.05
C ARG A 58 -1.00 -0.86 10.23
N LEU A 59 -0.83 -0.99 8.92
CA LEU A 59 -1.94 -1.37 8.03
C LEU A 59 -2.33 -2.84 8.22
N ARG A 60 -1.37 -3.74 8.37
CA ARG A 60 -1.68 -5.14 8.64
C ARG A 60 -2.23 -5.35 10.06
N GLY A 61 -1.83 -4.51 11.01
CA GLY A 61 -2.41 -4.54 12.35
C GLY A 61 -3.87 -4.11 12.36
N ALA A 62 -4.19 -3.07 11.60
CA ALA A 62 -5.58 -2.60 11.46
C ALA A 62 -6.42 -3.56 10.62
N PHE A 63 -5.82 -4.20 9.62
CA PHE A 63 -6.50 -5.07 8.66
C PHE A 63 -5.74 -6.40 8.55
N PRO A 64 -5.83 -7.28 9.55
CA PRO A 64 -5.01 -8.51 9.56
C PRO A 64 -5.33 -9.49 8.44
N ASP A 65 -6.50 -9.36 7.83
CA ASP A 65 -6.92 -10.21 6.70
C ASP A 65 -6.72 -9.52 5.34
N ILE A 66 -5.88 -8.48 5.27
CA ILE A 66 -5.63 -7.76 4.01
C ILE A 66 -5.21 -8.72 2.91
N ASN A 67 -5.86 -8.60 1.77
CA ASN A 67 -5.54 -9.37 0.58
C ASN A 67 -5.56 -8.45 -0.63
N ILE A 68 -4.39 -8.25 -1.22
CA ILE A 68 -4.23 -7.45 -2.43
C ILE A 68 -4.15 -8.38 -3.64
N ALA A 69 -5.03 -8.12 -4.60
CA ALA A 69 -5.01 -8.80 -5.89
C ALA A 69 -4.41 -7.85 -6.93
N VAL A 70 -3.33 -8.28 -7.58
CA VAL A 70 -2.74 -7.53 -8.68
C VAL A 70 -3.59 -7.83 -9.92
N GLU A 71 -4.35 -6.82 -10.36
CA GLU A 71 -5.28 -6.96 -11.48
C GLU A 71 -4.57 -6.86 -12.82
N ASP A 72 -3.50 -6.07 -12.89
CA ASP A 72 -2.77 -5.80 -14.10
C ASP A 72 -1.34 -5.43 -13.75
N ALA A 73 -0.37 -5.92 -14.49
CA ALA A 73 1.04 -5.61 -14.25
C ALA A 73 1.81 -5.68 -15.56
N PHE A 74 2.58 -4.64 -15.83
CA PHE A 74 3.43 -4.59 -17.01
C PHE A 74 4.63 -3.69 -16.72
N GLY A 75 5.66 -3.79 -17.54
CA GLY A 75 6.86 -3.01 -17.35
C GLY A 75 7.40 -2.41 -18.63
N ALA A 76 8.22 -1.38 -18.47
CA ALA A 76 8.97 -0.74 -19.54
C ALA A 76 10.30 -0.30 -18.96
N GLU A 77 11.39 -0.72 -19.59
CA GLU A 77 12.75 -0.44 -19.13
C GLU A 77 12.94 -0.95 -17.69
N ASP A 78 13.25 -0.07 -16.75
CA ASP A 78 13.45 -0.41 -15.34
C ASP A 78 12.23 -0.15 -14.46
N LYS A 79 11.08 0.17 -15.06
CA LYS A 79 9.85 0.48 -14.33
C LYS A 79 8.80 -0.60 -14.51
N VAL A 80 8.02 -0.81 -13.45
CA VAL A 80 6.86 -1.71 -13.44
C VAL A 80 5.64 -0.90 -13.01
N VAL A 81 4.54 -1.09 -13.71
CA VAL A 81 3.24 -0.49 -13.37
C VAL A 81 2.31 -1.61 -12.93
N LEU A 82 1.63 -1.40 -11.80
CA LEU A 82 0.67 -2.37 -11.27
C LEU A 82 -0.64 -1.65 -10.94
N ARG A 83 -1.74 -2.26 -11.33
CA ARG A 83 -3.08 -1.86 -10.90
C ARG A 83 -3.60 -2.97 -9.99
N TRP A 84 -4.07 -2.61 -8.82
CA TRP A 84 -4.44 -3.60 -7.81
C TRP A 84 -5.73 -3.22 -7.08
N SER A 85 -6.35 -4.22 -6.46
CA SER A 85 -7.48 -4.05 -5.55
C SER A 85 -7.15 -4.74 -4.23
N ALA A 86 -7.73 -4.26 -3.14
CA ALA A 86 -7.53 -4.85 -1.82
C ALA A 86 -8.89 -5.05 -1.14
N THR A 87 -9.02 -6.18 -0.46
CA THR A 87 -10.15 -6.45 0.44
C THR A 87 -9.57 -6.71 1.83
N MET A 88 -10.25 -6.18 2.85
CA MET A 88 -9.76 -6.26 4.21
C MET A 88 -10.88 -5.96 5.19
N THR A 89 -10.70 -6.32 6.45
CA THR A 89 -11.67 -6.05 7.52
C THR A 89 -10.98 -5.28 8.63
N HIS A 90 -11.60 -4.19 9.08
CA HIS A 90 -11.06 -3.33 10.13
C HIS A 90 -11.23 -4.01 11.50
N ARG A 91 -10.23 -4.77 11.92
CA ARG A 91 -10.25 -5.59 13.14
C ARG A 91 -9.26 -5.17 14.22
N GLY A 92 -8.36 -4.21 13.92
CA GLY A 92 -7.37 -3.72 14.86
C GLY A 92 -7.45 -2.21 15.02
N ASP A 93 -6.85 -1.70 16.11
CA ASP A 93 -6.89 -0.29 16.48
C ASP A 93 -5.65 0.50 16.01
N HIS A 94 -4.87 -0.08 15.12
CA HIS A 94 -3.57 0.48 14.70
C HIS A 94 -3.67 1.79 13.90
N LEU A 95 -4.88 2.19 13.50
CA LEU A 95 -5.10 3.48 12.85
C LEU A 95 -5.48 4.58 13.84
N GLY A 96 -5.39 4.31 15.16
CA GLY A 96 -5.70 5.29 16.20
C GLY A 96 -7.17 5.38 16.56
N MET A 97 -7.99 4.43 16.12
CA MET A 97 -9.40 4.33 16.47
C MET A 97 -9.77 2.89 16.75
N PRO A 98 -10.82 2.63 17.53
CA PRO A 98 -11.27 1.27 17.78
C PRO A 98 -11.66 0.56 16.50
N ALA A 99 -11.45 -0.76 16.45
CA ALA A 99 -11.83 -1.58 15.31
C ALA A 99 -13.32 -1.46 15.05
N SER A 100 -13.70 -1.12 13.81
CA SER A 100 -15.11 -0.97 13.43
C SER A 100 -15.75 -2.28 13.01
N GLY A 101 -14.97 -3.31 12.72
CA GLY A 101 -15.44 -4.57 12.17
C GLY A 101 -15.94 -4.48 10.74
N LYS A 102 -15.81 -3.33 10.10
CA LYS A 102 -16.34 -3.11 8.75
C LYS A 102 -15.41 -3.66 7.68
N ARG A 103 -16.03 -4.20 6.64
CA ARG A 103 -15.33 -4.68 5.47
C ARG A 103 -14.98 -3.50 4.57
N VAL A 104 -13.75 -3.50 4.03
CA VAL A 104 -13.24 -2.44 3.18
C VAL A 104 -12.79 -3.02 1.85
N ARG A 105 -13.13 -2.32 0.76
CA ARG A 105 -12.63 -2.62 -0.56
C ARG A 105 -12.11 -1.34 -1.19
N ILE A 106 -10.85 -1.34 -1.59
CA ILE A 106 -10.20 -0.19 -2.23
C ILE A 106 -9.38 -0.66 -3.42
N SER A 107 -8.92 0.31 -4.20
CA SER A 107 -8.02 0.05 -5.32
C SER A 107 -6.89 1.06 -5.31
N GLY A 108 -5.85 0.77 -6.08
CA GLY A 108 -4.72 1.65 -6.23
C GLY A 108 -3.87 1.29 -7.43
N MET A 109 -2.90 2.15 -7.69
CA MET A 109 -1.90 1.93 -8.73
C MET A 109 -0.53 2.25 -8.15
N THR A 110 0.44 1.46 -8.58
CA THR A 110 1.83 1.58 -8.13
C THR A 110 2.73 1.61 -9.34
N ILE A 111 3.71 2.51 -9.33
CA ILE A 111 4.84 2.47 -10.26
C ILE A 111 6.08 2.24 -9.42
N ALA A 112 6.90 1.27 -9.80
CA ALA A 112 8.16 0.98 -9.11
C ALA A 112 9.31 1.01 -10.11
N ARG A 113 10.43 1.60 -9.70
CA ARG A 113 11.68 1.52 -10.46
C ARG A 113 12.56 0.47 -9.80
N ILE A 114 13.08 -0.45 -10.61
CA ILE A 114 13.87 -1.59 -10.15
C ILE A 114 15.31 -1.44 -10.64
N ARG A 115 16.26 -1.67 -9.76
CA ARG A 115 17.69 -1.71 -10.10
C ARG A 115 18.38 -2.75 -9.22
N ASP A 116 19.22 -3.57 -9.83
CA ASP A 116 19.97 -4.62 -9.12
C ASP A 116 19.06 -5.48 -8.23
N GLN A 117 17.92 -5.91 -8.79
CA GLN A 117 16.94 -6.77 -8.14
C GLN A 117 16.32 -6.16 -6.86
N GLN A 118 16.30 -4.83 -6.80
CA GLN A 118 15.68 -4.12 -5.68
C GLN A 118 14.83 -2.95 -6.18
N ILE A 119 13.80 -2.63 -5.42
CA ILE A 119 13.00 -1.41 -5.63
C ILE A 119 13.84 -0.24 -5.14
N ILE A 120 14.09 0.75 -6.00
CA ILE A 120 14.81 1.96 -5.65
C ILE A 120 13.93 3.19 -5.55
N GLU A 121 12.78 3.16 -6.22
CA GLU A 121 11.76 4.21 -6.14
C GLU A 121 10.39 3.59 -6.29
N GLY A 122 9.40 4.15 -5.61
CA GLY A 122 8.02 3.72 -5.74
C GLY A 122 7.08 4.90 -5.64
N TRP A 123 6.04 4.89 -6.46
CA TRP A 123 4.96 5.88 -6.44
C TRP A 123 3.64 5.15 -6.30
N ASP A 124 2.85 5.53 -5.30
CA ASP A 124 1.53 4.94 -5.07
C ASP A 124 0.46 6.02 -5.11
N ASN A 125 -0.63 5.72 -5.82
CA ASN A 125 -1.89 6.40 -5.66
C ASN A 125 -2.90 5.33 -5.23
N TRP A 126 -3.41 5.44 -4.00
CA TRP A 126 -4.37 4.49 -3.48
C TRP A 126 -5.49 5.20 -2.73
N ASP A 127 -6.62 4.56 -2.63
CA ASP A 127 -7.85 5.18 -2.15
C ASP A 127 -7.91 5.24 -0.61
N GLN A 128 -7.06 6.08 -0.02
CA GLN A 128 -7.02 6.30 1.43
C GLN A 128 -8.34 6.88 1.94
N LEU A 129 -8.89 7.84 1.20
CA LEU A 129 -10.16 8.47 1.58
C LEU A 129 -11.30 7.45 1.58
N GLY A 130 -11.36 6.59 0.57
CA GLY A 130 -12.35 5.52 0.51
C GLY A 130 -12.23 4.56 1.68
N MET A 131 -11.01 4.22 2.08
CA MET A 131 -10.77 3.40 3.27
C MET A 131 -11.33 4.08 4.52
N LEU A 132 -11.00 5.35 4.74
CA LEU A 132 -11.44 6.10 5.91
C LEU A 132 -12.96 6.23 5.96
N LYS A 133 -13.60 6.46 4.81
CA LYS A 133 -15.06 6.54 4.73
C LYS A 133 -15.71 5.20 5.08
N GLN A 134 -15.16 4.11 4.57
CA GLN A 134 -15.73 2.77 4.78
C GLN A 134 -15.63 2.32 6.23
N ILE A 135 -14.61 2.72 6.97
CA ILE A 135 -14.49 2.39 8.39
C ILE A 135 -15.20 3.42 9.30
N GLY A 136 -15.81 4.45 8.73
CA GLY A 136 -16.54 5.47 9.49
C GLY A 136 -15.68 6.59 10.07
N ALA A 137 -14.43 6.71 9.63
CA ALA A 137 -13.51 7.73 10.15
C ALA A 137 -13.68 9.10 9.47
N TYR A 138 -14.49 9.18 8.43
CA TYR A 138 -14.67 10.40 7.63
C TYR A 138 -16.14 10.59 7.24
N GLU A 139 -16.96 11.07 8.16
CA GLU A 139 -18.38 11.34 7.90
C GLU A 139 -18.79 12.78 8.20
N SER A 140 -18.31 13.32 9.33
CA SER A 140 -18.78 14.61 9.84
C SER A 140 -18.54 15.76 8.88
N SER A 141 -17.39 15.81 8.20
CA SER A 141 -17.06 16.89 7.25
C SER A 141 -18.01 16.94 6.07
N GLN A 142 -18.35 15.77 5.49
CA GLN A 142 -19.29 15.69 4.38
C GLN A 142 -20.69 16.12 4.78
N THR A 143 -21.15 15.69 5.95
CA THR A 143 -22.46 16.07 6.47
C THR A 143 -22.55 17.58 6.64
N THR A 144 -21.50 18.21 7.16
CA THR A 144 -21.44 19.66 7.34
C THR A 144 -21.50 20.40 6.01
N LEU A 145 -20.73 19.98 5.03
CA LEU A 145 -20.72 20.58 3.69
C LEU A 145 -22.07 20.46 3.00
N ARG A 146 -22.74 19.32 3.09
CA ARG A 146 -24.06 19.12 2.51
C ARG A 146 -25.12 20.01 3.14
N LYS A 147 -25.03 20.23 4.44
CA LYS A 147 -25.99 21.13 5.17
C LYS A 147 -25.79 22.57 4.81
N SER A 148 -24.58 23.01 4.46
CA SER A 148 -24.30 24.40 4.12
C SER A 148 -24.55 24.69 2.64
N ALA A 149 -24.79 23.69 1.83
CA ALA A 149 -25.13 23.84 0.43
C ALA A 149 -26.64 23.94 0.25
#